data_241e1c99d5932b48049a1fd455c084fa
#
_entry.id   241e1c99d5932b48049a1fd455c084fa
#
_cell.length_a   1.000
_cell.length_b   1.000
_cell.length_c   1.000
_cell.angle_alpha   90.00
_cell.angle_beta   90.00
_cell.angle_gamma   90.00
#
_symmetry.space_group_name_H-M   'P 1'
#
loop_
_entity.id
_entity.type
_entity.pdbx_description
1 polymer ?
#
loop_
_entity_poly.entity_id
_entity_poly.type
_entity_poly.pdbx_seq_one_letter_code
_entity_poly.pdbx_strand_id
1 'polypeptide(L)'
;STAVCTYTVFLRPVPVTCFEWRCGIRQNVLSLWLCLFLMMGGIFFWGIAIAAFVFFTLLVLSFYLENEPRNVLEATALTPSLFLNRKLIRHTGYFALALLPFCCIAFIHYSYWVYTLSAYFAALNLFVFGILMKYTYYRPNTYSTVRSLIISAVGLLSLLLPFAGIVFVANLFLYYSALKNLDTYFYAFD
;
A
#
# COMPACT_ATOMS: atom_id res chain seq x y z
N SER A 1 22.14 -10.35 18.85
CA SER A 1 21.19 -9.26 18.59
C SER A 1 21.34 -8.56 17.23
N THR A 2 21.77 -9.28 16.22
CA THR A 2 21.88 -8.80 14.82
C THR A 2 20.53 -8.49 14.17
N ALA A 3 19.48 -9.22 14.52
CA ALA A 3 18.13 -8.99 14.00
C ALA A 3 17.54 -7.60 14.35
N VAL A 4 17.92 -7.04 15.50
CA VAL A 4 17.44 -5.72 15.95
C VAL A 4 18.03 -4.58 15.11
N CYS A 5 19.25 -4.73 14.64
CA CYS A 5 19.92 -3.69 13.83
C CYS A 5 19.37 -3.63 12.40
N THR A 6 18.92 -4.76 11.85
CA THR A 6 18.54 -4.89 10.43
C THR A 6 17.23 -4.16 10.08
N TYR A 7 16.23 -4.13 10.97
CA TYR A 7 14.96 -3.44 10.68
C TYR A 7 15.00 -1.95 11.05
N THR A 8 15.94 -1.52 11.88
CA THR A 8 16.05 -0.10 12.27
C THR A 8 16.34 0.82 11.08
N VAL A 9 17.07 0.33 10.08
CA VAL A 9 17.36 1.08 8.85
C VAL A 9 16.06 1.43 8.12
N PHE A 10 15.14 0.46 7.97
CA PHE A 10 13.85 0.68 7.29
C PHE A 10 12.84 1.45 8.15
N LEU A 11 12.98 1.42 9.48
CA LEU A 11 12.06 2.11 10.39
C LEU A 11 12.38 3.59 10.59
N ARG A 12 13.63 4.01 10.38
CA ARG A 12 14.06 5.40 10.58
C ARG A 12 13.19 6.42 9.82
N PRO A 13 12.90 6.23 8.51
CA PRO A 13 12.11 7.19 7.75
C PRO A 13 10.61 7.12 8.05
N VAL A 14 10.13 6.07 8.77
CA VAL A 14 8.70 5.84 9.00
C VAL A 14 8.26 6.46 10.34
N PRO A 15 7.35 7.45 10.33
CA PRO A 15 6.87 8.08 11.56
C PRO A 15 6.09 7.10 12.43
N VAL A 16 6.07 7.38 13.73
CA VAL A 16 5.39 6.53 14.73
C VAL A 16 3.88 6.40 14.44
N THR A 17 3.31 7.41 13.81
CA THR A 17 1.88 7.45 13.45
C THR A 17 1.47 6.48 12.33
N CYS A 18 2.44 5.91 11.58
CA CYS A 18 2.19 4.93 10.53
C CYS A 18 2.40 3.51 11.09
N PHE A 19 1.50 3.09 11.98
CA PHE A 19 1.60 1.82 12.70
C PHE A 19 1.70 0.61 11.76
N GLU A 20 0.88 0.54 10.71
CA GLU A 20 0.87 -0.58 9.75
C GLU A 20 2.22 -0.74 9.04
N TRP A 21 2.83 0.39 8.63
CA TRP A 21 4.17 0.37 8.05
C TRP A 21 5.21 -0.17 9.00
N ARG A 22 5.19 0.28 10.25
CA ARG A 22 6.15 -0.17 11.26
C ARG A 22 6.00 -1.64 11.59
N CYS A 23 4.76 -2.12 11.71
CA CYS A 23 4.46 -3.53 11.95
C CYS A 23 4.83 -4.37 10.72
N GLY A 24 4.39 -3.98 9.54
CA GLY A 24 4.69 -4.67 8.29
C GLY A 24 6.19 -4.78 7.99
N ILE A 25 6.97 -3.72 8.22
CA ILE A 25 8.42 -3.73 8.07
C ILE A 25 9.06 -4.76 9.04
N ARG A 26 8.63 -4.79 10.30
CA ARG A 26 9.18 -5.74 11.28
C ARG A 26 8.91 -7.20 10.91
N GLN A 27 7.71 -7.48 10.38
CA GLN A 27 7.31 -8.84 9.99
C GLN A 27 7.96 -9.29 8.69
N ASN A 28 8.29 -8.36 7.77
CA ASN A 28 8.71 -8.67 6.40
C ASN A 28 10.12 -8.17 6.06
N VAL A 29 11.04 -8.14 7.03
CA VAL A 29 12.42 -7.63 6.83
C VAL A 29 13.14 -8.38 5.71
N LEU A 30 13.00 -9.71 5.65
CA LEU A 30 13.65 -10.53 4.62
C LEU A 30 13.12 -10.17 3.21
N SER A 31 11.82 -9.99 3.08
CA SER A 31 11.18 -9.61 1.81
C SER A 31 11.60 -8.21 1.35
N LEU A 32 11.82 -7.28 2.30
CA LEU A 32 12.34 -5.95 2.00
C LEU A 32 13.78 -6.01 1.47
N TRP A 33 14.65 -6.84 2.08
CA TRP A 33 15.99 -7.06 1.56
C TRP A 33 15.97 -7.69 0.16
N LEU A 34 15.06 -8.64 -0.07
CA LEU A 34 14.86 -9.22 -1.41
C LEU A 34 14.42 -8.16 -2.43
N CYS A 35 13.52 -7.23 -2.05
CA CYS A 35 13.15 -6.11 -2.89
C CYS A 35 14.36 -5.25 -3.27
N LEU A 36 15.20 -4.90 -2.31
CA LEU A 36 16.42 -4.12 -2.57
C LEU A 36 17.39 -4.87 -3.48
N PHE A 37 17.56 -6.16 -3.28
CA PHE A 37 18.40 -6.99 -4.14
C PHE A 37 17.87 -7.03 -5.58
N LEU A 38 16.57 -7.25 -5.77
CA LEU A 38 15.93 -7.19 -7.09
C LEU A 38 16.04 -5.79 -7.71
N MET A 39 15.90 -4.75 -6.92
CA MET A 39 16.08 -3.37 -7.37
C MET A 39 17.50 -3.15 -7.93
N MET A 40 18.53 -3.64 -7.25
CA MET A 40 19.90 -3.58 -7.76
C MET A 40 20.09 -4.35 -9.06
N GLY A 41 19.46 -5.53 -9.20
CA GLY A 41 19.41 -6.28 -10.45
C GLY A 41 18.73 -5.54 -11.60
N GLY A 42 17.78 -4.65 -11.27
CA GLY A 42 17.07 -3.81 -12.22
C GLY A 42 17.98 -2.79 -12.96
N ILE A 43 19.17 -2.49 -12.43
CA ILE A 43 20.16 -1.65 -13.11
C ILE A 43 20.61 -2.31 -14.43
N PHE A 44 20.68 -3.65 -14.46
CA PHE A 44 21.15 -4.39 -15.62
C PHE A 44 20.02 -4.76 -16.59
N PHE A 45 18.81 -4.95 -16.07
CA PHE A 45 17.69 -5.42 -16.88
C PHE A 45 16.35 -4.81 -16.41
N TRP A 46 15.69 -4.08 -17.31
CA TRP A 46 14.45 -3.36 -17.02
C TRP A 46 13.33 -4.28 -16.47
N GLY A 47 13.21 -5.50 -17.00
CA GLY A 47 12.20 -6.46 -16.51
C GLY A 47 12.36 -6.81 -15.04
N ILE A 48 13.60 -6.87 -14.51
CA ILE A 48 13.87 -7.08 -13.09
C ILE A 48 13.46 -5.83 -12.29
N ALA A 49 13.70 -4.64 -12.82
CA ALA A 49 13.27 -3.38 -12.16
C ALA A 49 11.75 -3.34 -11.98
N ILE A 50 10.98 -3.71 -13.03
CA ILE A 50 9.52 -3.76 -12.95
C ILE A 50 9.05 -4.89 -12.01
N ALA A 51 9.68 -6.05 -12.03
CA ALA A 51 9.36 -7.15 -11.11
C ALA A 51 9.58 -6.72 -9.64
N ALA A 52 10.70 -6.05 -9.35
CA ALA A 52 10.98 -5.49 -8.02
C ALA A 52 9.91 -4.47 -7.58
N PHE A 53 9.48 -3.61 -8.52
CA PHE A 53 8.45 -2.61 -8.32
C PHE A 53 7.09 -3.24 -7.95
N VAL A 54 6.66 -4.23 -8.73
CA VAL A 54 5.41 -4.98 -8.48
C VAL A 54 5.48 -5.72 -7.15
N PHE A 55 6.59 -6.43 -6.91
CA PHE A 55 6.79 -7.18 -5.67
C PHE A 55 6.75 -6.26 -4.45
N PHE A 56 7.41 -5.10 -4.50
CA PHE A 56 7.35 -4.11 -3.42
C PHE A 56 5.94 -3.58 -3.19
N THR A 57 5.20 -3.30 -4.27
CA THR A 57 3.80 -2.83 -4.18
C THR A 57 2.91 -3.85 -3.46
N LEU A 58 3.01 -5.13 -3.86
CA LEU A 58 2.24 -6.22 -3.22
C LEU A 58 2.67 -6.44 -1.76
N LEU A 59 3.96 -6.33 -1.48
CA LEU A 59 4.49 -6.45 -0.13
C LEU A 59 3.92 -5.36 0.78
N VAL A 60 3.92 -4.09 0.33
CA VAL A 60 3.38 -2.99 1.13
C VAL A 60 1.86 -3.13 1.30
N LEU A 61 1.14 -3.60 0.28
CA LEU A 61 -0.29 -3.89 0.39
C LEU A 61 -0.58 -4.98 1.44
N SER A 62 0.31 -5.95 1.62
CA SER A 62 0.14 -6.99 2.65
C SER A 62 0.11 -6.42 4.07
N PHE A 63 0.72 -5.25 4.32
CA PHE A 63 0.70 -4.58 5.64
C PHE A 63 -0.71 -4.11 6.04
N TYR A 64 -1.63 -4.01 5.07
CA TYR A 64 -3.01 -3.54 5.27
C TYR A 64 -4.05 -4.67 5.33
N LEU A 65 -3.62 -5.94 5.34
CA LEU A 65 -4.54 -7.07 5.38
C LEU A 65 -5.24 -7.24 6.74
N GLU A 66 -4.56 -6.87 7.82
CA GLU A 66 -5.13 -6.89 9.16
C GLU A 66 -5.94 -5.62 9.44
N ASN A 67 -7.10 -5.78 10.07
CA ASN A 67 -7.92 -4.68 10.51
C ASN A 67 -7.52 -4.26 11.93
N GLU A 68 -7.49 -2.95 12.15
CA GLU A 68 -7.24 -2.41 13.48
C GLU A 68 -8.38 -2.78 14.44
N PRO A 69 -8.08 -2.93 15.74
CA PRO A 69 -9.11 -3.05 16.76
C PRO A 69 -9.92 -1.75 16.88
N ARG A 70 -11.20 -1.88 17.25
CA ARG A 70 -12.14 -0.75 17.31
C ARG A 70 -11.67 0.39 18.22
N ASN A 71 -11.11 0.07 19.38
CA ASN A 71 -10.58 1.04 20.33
C ASN A 71 -9.48 1.96 19.72
N VAL A 72 -8.74 1.50 18.71
CA VAL A 72 -7.78 2.33 17.99
C VAL A 72 -8.48 3.37 17.13
N LEU A 73 -9.60 3.01 16.47
CA LEU A 73 -10.42 3.97 15.72
C LEU A 73 -11.03 5.03 16.64
N GLU A 74 -11.63 4.60 17.75
CA GLU A 74 -12.25 5.49 18.73
C GLU A 74 -11.24 6.44 19.38
N ALA A 75 -10.03 5.97 19.65
CA ALA A 75 -8.95 6.79 20.23
C ALA A 75 -8.50 7.93 19.32
N THR A 76 -8.82 7.92 18.01
CA THR A 76 -8.45 9.02 17.11
C THR A 76 -9.31 10.28 17.29
N ALA A 77 -10.49 10.18 17.90
CA ALA A 77 -11.47 11.26 18.08
C ALA A 77 -11.74 12.10 16.81
N LEU A 78 -11.63 11.47 15.63
CA LEU A 78 -11.82 12.11 14.33
C LEU A 78 -13.17 11.69 13.75
N THR A 79 -13.73 12.55 12.87
CA THR A 79 -14.86 12.10 12.02
C THR A 79 -14.39 11.05 11.01
N PRO A 80 -15.26 10.12 10.58
CA PRO A 80 -14.91 9.07 9.63
C PRO A 80 -14.25 9.59 8.34
N SER A 81 -14.78 10.70 7.79
CA SER A 81 -14.23 11.34 6.59
C SER A 81 -12.84 11.91 6.81
N LEU A 82 -12.63 12.60 7.93
CA LEU A 82 -11.33 13.18 8.25
C LEU A 82 -10.28 12.11 8.55
N PHE A 83 -10.68 11.03 9.24
CA PHE A 83 -9.84 9.88 9.50
C PHE A 83 -9.39 9.21 8.18
N LEU A 84 -10.34 8.87 7.30
CA LEU A 84 -10.05 8.19 6.03
C LEU A 84 -9.17 9.06 5.12
N ASN A 85 -9.48 10.35 4.95
CA ASN A 85 -8.71 11.27 4.13
C ASN A 85 -7.28 11.46 4.66
N ARG A 86 -7.14 11.68 5.97
CA ARG A 86 -5.82 11.83 6.59
C ARG A 86 -4.98 10.57 6.41
N LYS A 87 -5.60 9.40 6.52
CA LYS A 87 -4.94 8.13 6.32
C LYS A 87 -4.55 7.91 4.85
N LEU A 88 -5.45 8.14 3.91
CA LEU A 88 -5.17 8.05 2.48
C LEU A 88 -4.01 8.96 2.08
N ILE A 89 -4.08 10.24 2.38
CA ILE A 89 -3.05 11.22 1.98
C ILE A 89 -1.70 10.85 2.58
N ARG A 90 -1.65 10.56 3.88
CA ARG A 90 -0.39 10.26 4.57
C ARG A 90 0.25 8.98 4.07
N HIS A 91 -0.52 7.88 4.02
CA HIS A 91 0.04 6.58 3.66
C HIS A 91 0.37 6.47 2.17
N THR A 92 -0.45 7.07 1.29
CA THR A 92 -0.14 7.15 -0.15
C THR A 92 1.09 8.03 -0.40
N GLY A 93 1.25 9.14 0.35
CA GLY A 93 2.44 9.97 0.27
C GLY A 93 3.72 9.20 0.64
N TYR A 94 3.72 8.43 1.73
CA TYR A 94 4.85 7.59 2.10
C TYR A 94 5.12 6.48 1.08
N PHE A 95 4.08 5.85 0.57
CA PHE A 95 4.23 4.84 -0.46
C PHE A 95 4.81 5.43 -1.75
N ALA A 96 4.33 6.60 -2.18
CA ALA A 96 4.88 7.31 -3.33
C ALA A 96 6.38 7.60 -3.17
N LEU A 97 6.79 8.11 -2.00
CA LEU A 97 8.20 8.37 -1.70
C LEU A 97 9.03 7.07 -1.66
N ALA A 98 8.49 5.99 -1.08
CA ALA A 98 9.18 4.70 -1.03
C ALA A 98 9.35 4.04 -2.41
N LEU A 99 8.46 4.35 -3.38
CA LEU A 99 8.56 3.88 -4.76
C LEU A 99 9.57 4.68 -5.61
N LEU A 100 9.94 5.90 -5.22
CA LEU A 100 10.84 6.75 -6.02
C LEU A 100 12.18 6.07 -6.37
N PRO A 101 12.90 5.39 -5.46
CA PRO A 101 14.14 4.71 -5.80
C PRO A 101 13.96 3.66 -6.90
N PHE A 102 12.85 2.92 -6.87
CA PHE A 102 12.52 1.92 -7.89
C PHE A 102 12.25 2.58 -9.25
N CYS A 103 11.54 3.71 -9.27
CA CYS A 103 11.34 4.51 -10.46
C CYS A 103 12.67 5.04 -11.01
N CYS A 104 13.52 5.59 -10.16
CA CYS A 104 14.82 6.12 -10.59
C CYS A 104 15.66 5.05 -11.28
N ILE A 105 15.71 3.83 -10.74
CA ILE A 105 16.43 2.71 -11.36
C ILE A 105 15.78 2.29 -12.67
N ALA A 106 14.45 2.20 -12.73
CA ALA A 106 13.76 1.86 -13.97
C ALA A 106 13.94 2.92 -15.06
N PHE A 107 14.11 4.20 -14.70
CA PHE A 107 14.41 5.29 -15.62
C PHE A 107 15.83 5.26 -16.23
N ILE A 108 16.77 4.50 -15.67
CA ILE A 108 18.06 4.23 -16.31
C ILE A 108 17.84 3.63 -17.70
N HIS A 109 16.78 2.85 -17.86
CA HIS A 109 16.34 2.30 -19.14
C HIS A 109 15.39 3.28 -19.84
N TYR A 110 15.89 4.41 -20.29
CA TYR A 110 15.11 5.53 -20.82
C TYR A 110 14.12 5.15 -21.93
N SER A 111 14.42 4.14 -22.75
CA SER A 111 13.51 3.68 -23.80
C SER A 111 12.14 3.22 -23.28
N TYR A 112 12.02 2.91 -22.00
CA TYR A 112 10.80 2.41 -21.35
C TYR A 112 10.16 3.40 -20.37
N TRP A 113 10.51 4.70 -20.44
CA TRP A 113 10.07 5.70 -19.48
C TRP A 113 8.55 5.82 -19.33
N VAL A 114 7.79 5.70 -20.45
CA VAL A 114 6.32 5.76 -20.45
C VAL A 114 5.75 4.60 -19.65
N TYR A 115 6.27 3.39 -19.84
CA TYR A 115 5.82 2.20 -19.09
C TYR A 115 6.19 2.29 -17.62
N THR A 116 7.36 2.83 -17.29
CA THR A 116 7.77 3.06 -15.90
C THR A 116 6.86 4.06 -15.20
N LEU A 117 6.54 5.17 -15.86
CA LEU A 117 5.65 6.19 -15.31
C LEU A 117 4.22 5.66 -15.15
N SER A 118 3.71 4.92 -16.14
CA SER A 118 2.37 4.31 -16.05
C SER A 118 2.29 3.26 -14.94
N ALA A 119 3.34 2.45 -14.75
CA ALA A 119 3.44 1.50 -13.65
C ALA A 119 3.45 2.20 -12.28
N TYR A 120 4.13 3.35 -12.16
CA TYR A 120 4.12 4.15 -10.93
C TYR A 120 2.72 4.62 -10.56
N PHE A 121 1.99 5.22 -11.51
CA PHE A 121 0.62 5.66 -11.26
C PHE A 121 -0.34 4.49 -11.02
N ALA A 122 -0.17 3.38 -11.72
CA ALA A 122 -0.95 2.16 -11.50
C ALA A 122 -0.73 1.60 -10.09
N ALA A 123 0.51 1.59 -9.60
CA ALA A 123 0.83 1.15 -8.24
C ALA A 123 0.22 2.07 -7.17
N LEU A 124 0.28 3.40 -7.35
CA LEU A 124 -0.37 4.35 -6.45
C LEU A 124 -1.89 4.14 -6.40
N ASN A 125 -2.50 3.96 -7.57
CA ASN A 125 -3.93 3.72 -7.70
C ASN A 125 -4.35 2.39 -7.03
N LEU A 126 -3.56 1.33 -7.23
CA LEU A 126 -3.74 0.04 -6.58
C LEU A 126 -3.57 0.12 -5.05
N PHE A 127 -2.61 0.92 -4.58
CA PHE A 127 -2.39 1.12 -3.16
C PHE A 127 -3.59 1.81 -2.50
N VAL A 128 -4.14 2.85 -3.13
CA VAL A 128 -5.39 3.50 -2.70
C VAL A 128 -6.55 2.50 -2.68
N PHE A 129 -6.67 1.68 -3.73
CA PHE A 129 -7.67 0.61 -3.80
C PHE A 129 -7.57 -0.35 -2.61
N GLY A 130 -6.36 -0.79 -2.26
CA GLY A 130 -6.13 -1.69 -1.12
C GLY A 130 -6.56 -1.08 0.22
N ILE A 131 -6.24 0.20 0.47
CA ILE A 131 -6.69 0.92 1.66
C ILE A 131 -8.21 1.04 1.68
N LEU A 132 -8.84 1.44 0.57
CA LEU A 132 -10.28 1.60 0.50
C LEU A 132 -11.02 0.28 0.68
N MET A 133 -10.53 -0.81 0.09
CA MET A 133 -11.05 -2.16 0.32
C MET A 133 -10.97 -2.58 1.79
N LYS A 134 -9.90 -2.20 2.49
CA LYS A 134 -9.78 -2.45 3.93
C LYS A 134 -10.94 -1.83 4.69
N TYR A 135 -11.28 -0.55 4.42
CA TYR A 135 -12.32 0.17 5.15
C TYR A 135 -13.74 -0.09 4.64
N THR A 136 -13.91 -0.43 3.38
CA THR A 136 -15.23 -0.87 2.83
C THR A 136 -15.71 -2.15 3.50
N TYR A 137 -14.81 -3.09 3.78
CA TYR A 137 -15.12 -4.36 4.44
C TYR A 137 -14.54 -4.44 5.84
N TYR A 138 -14.40 -3.29 6.49
CA TYR A 138 -13.86 -3.24 7.84
C TYR A 138 -14.73 -4.02 8.82
N ARG A 139 -14.09 -4.95 9.53
CA ARG A 139 -14.61 -5.61 10.73
C ARG A 139 -13.48 -5.65 11.75
N PRO A 140 -13.70 -5.23 13.00
CA PRO A 140 -12.66 -5.22 14.02
C PRO A 140 -12.01 -6.60 14.20
N ASN A 141 -10.69 -6.63 14.39
CA ASN A 141 -9.93 -7.84 14.70
C ASN A 141 -10.08 -9.00 13.68
N THR A 142 -10.36 -8.70 12.42
CA THR A 142 -10.47 -9.73 11.39
C THR A 142 -9.34 -9.65 10.37
N TYR A 143 -8.92 -10.83 9.91
CA TYR A 143 -8.05 -11.00 8.74
C TYR A 143 -8.87 -11.55 7.58
N SER A 144 -8.71 -11.04 6.39
CA SER A 144 -9.45 -11.48 5.21
C SER A 144 -8.52 -11.95 4.09
N THR A 145 -8.41 -13.28 3.95
CA THR A 145 -7.69 -13.92 2.83
C THR A 145 -8.34 -13.62 1.48
N VAL A 146 -9.68 -13.57 1.43
CA VAL A 146 -10.41 -13.23 0.19
C VAL A 146 -10.05 -11.83 -0.30
N ARG A 147 -9.96 -10.86 0.61
CA ARG A 147 -9.53 -9.50 0.27
C ARG A 147 -8.12 -9.48 -0.29
N SER A 148 -7.19 -10.25 0.28
CA SER A 148 -5.83 -10.40 -0.22
C SER A 148 -5.82 -10.92 -1.65
N LEU A 149 -6.60 -11.95 -1.95
CA LEU A 149 -6.70 -12.52 -3.30
C LEU A 149 -7.28 -11.51 -4.30
N ILE A 150 -8.32 -10.77 -3.93
CA ILE A 150 -8.92 -9.73 -4.79
C ILE A 150 -7.89 -8.62 -5.09
N ILE A 151 -7.19 -8.13 -4.08
CA ILE A 151 -6.17 -7.08 -4.25
C ILE A 151 -5.05 -7.57 -5.15
N SER A 152 -4.58 -8.82 -4.98
CA SER A 152 -3.52 -9.39 -5.81
C SER A 152 -3.98 -9.58 -7.26
N ALA A 153 -5.19 -10.08 -7.49
CA ALA A 153 -5.75 -10.26 -8.83
C ALA A 153 -5.94 -8.91 -9.55
N VAL A 154 -6.54 -7.92 -8.87
CA VAL A 154 -6.70 -6.55 -9.40
C VAL A 154 -5.34 -5.91 -9.64
N GLY A 155 -4.36 -6.19 -8.78
CA GLY A 155 -2.98 -5.71 -8.92
C GLY A 155 -2.32 -6.20 -10.19
N LEU A 156 -2.43 -7.49 -10.49
CA LEU A 156 -1.89 -8.05 -11.71
C LEU A 156 -2.59 -7.48 -12.96
N LEU A 157 -3.91 -7.32 -12.92
CA LEU A 157 -4.68 -6.74 -14.01
C LEU A 157 -4.37 -5.24 -14.21
N SER A 158 -4.12 -4.48 -13.15
CA SER A 158 -3.84 -3.04 -13.22
C SER A 158 -2.50 -2.70 -13.88
N LEU A 159 -1.61 -3.68 -14.07
CA LEU A 159 -0.41 -3.53 -14.89
C LEU A 159 -0.75 -3.32 -16.38
N LEU A 160 -1.93 -3.73 -16.81
CA LEU A 160 -2.44 -3.42 -18.14
C LEU A 160 -3.12 -2.05 -18.08
N LEU A 161 -2.61 -1.08 -18.84
CA LEU A 161 -3.04 0.33 -18.86
C LEU A 161 -4.56 0.56 -18.83
N PRO A 162 -5.39 -0.13 -19.64
CA PRO A 162 -6.84 0.11 -19.63
C PRO A 162 -7.50 -0.25 -18.30
N PHE A 163 -6.98 -1.26 -17.59
CA PHE A 163 -7.51 -1.66 -16.29
C PHE A 163 -7.18 -0.67 -15.15
N ALA A 164 -6.11 0.10 -15.27
CA ALA A 164 -5.78 1.15 -14.30
C ALA A 164 -6.87 2.22 -14.22
N GLY A 165 -7.52 2.55 -15.35
CA GLY A 165 -8.67 3.46 -15.39
C GLY A 165 -9.90 2.88 -14.69
N ILE A 166 -10.17 1.59 -14.85
CA ILE A 166 -11.27 0.89 -14.16
C ILE A 166 -11.05 0.91 -12.65
N VAL A 167 -9.81 0.64 -12.19
CA VAL A 167 -9.46 0.68 -10.76
C VAL A 167 -9.63 2.09 -10.21
N PHE A 168 -9.30 3.14 -10.98
CA PHE A 168 -9.52 4.53 -10.56
C PHE A 168 -11.00 4.83 -10.33
N VAL A 169 -11.88 4.42 -11.25
CA VAL A 169 -13.32 4.58 -11.08
C VAL A 169 -13.85 3.77 -9.90
N ALA A 170 -13.37 2.53 -9.73
CA ALA A 170 -13.72 1.70 -8.57
C ALA A 170 -13.33 2.36 -7.25
N ASN A 171 -12.20 3.07 -7.18
CA ASN A 171 -11.77 3.80 -5.99
C ASN A 171 -12.77 4.88 -5.57
N LEU A 172 -13.43 5.56 -6.49
CA LEU A 172 -14.47 6.54 -6.16
C LEU A 172 -15.67 5.88 -5.46
N PHE A 173 -16.14 4.75 -5.99
CA PHE A 173 -17.24 4.00 -5.36
C PHE A 173 -16.84 3.41 -4.01
N LEU A 174 -15.64 2.84 -3.91
CA LEU A 174 -15.12 2.28 -2.66
C LEU A 174 -14.94 3.36 -1.58
N TYR A 175 -14.57 4.58 -1.96
CA TYR A 175 -14.46 5.68 -1.01
C TYR A 175 -15.79 5.97 -0.30
N TYR A 176 -16.89 6.09 -1.05
CA TYR A 176 -18.22 6.29 -0.47
C TYR A 176 -18.68 5.10 0.37
N SER A 177 -18.40 3.88 -0.10
CA SER A 177 -18.74 2.66 0.64
C SER A 177 -17.93 2.54 1.95
N ALA A 178 -16.65 2.90 1.92
CA ALA A 178 -15.78 2.91 3.10
C ALA A 178 -16.27 3.93 4.13
N LEU A 179 -16.66 5.14 3.70
CA LEU A 179 -17.24 6.14 4.61
C LEU A 179 -18.50 5.62 5.30
N LYS A 180 -19.44 5.07 4.51
CA LYS A 180 -20.70 4.52 5.05
C LYS A 180 -20.45 3.39 6.05
N ASN A 181 -19.49 2.51 5.78
CA ASN A 181 -19.16 1.42 6.69
C ASN A 181 -18.47 1.94 7.97
N LEU A 182 -17.56 2.92 7.85
CA LEU A 182 -16.91 3.53 9.01
C LEU A 182 -17.91 4.26 9.92
N ASP A 183 -18.90 4.97 9.36
CA ASP A 183 -19.96 5.64 10.15
C ASP A 183 -20.64 4.68 11.13
N THR A 184 -20.89 3.43 10.72
CA THR A 184 -21.51 2.43 11.61
C THR A 184 -20.65 2.06 12.81
N TYR A 185 -19.33 2.21 12.75
CA TYR A 185 -18.41 1.90 13.84
C TYR A 185 -18.03 3.10 14.70
N PHE A 186 -18.15 4.33 14.17
CA PHE A 186 -17.87 5.54 14.90
C PHE A 186 -19.06 6.04 15.75
N TYR A 187 -20.30 5.84 15.27
CA TYR A 187 -21.53 6.35 15.91
C TYR A 187 -22.40 5.26 16.55
N ALA A 188 -21.90 4.06 16.74
CA ALA A 188 -22.67 2.94 17.33
C ALA A 188 -22.93 3.10 18.86
N PHE A 189 -22.85 4.30 19.43
CA PHE A 189 -23.02 4.60 20.85
C PHE A 189 -23.97 5.79 21.15
N ASP A 190 -24.75 6.24 20.18
CA ASP A 190 -25.86 7.16 20.46
C ASP A 190 -27.19 6.37 20.59
#